data_40bbde6c518c3fb59c87e48bd21609ca
#
_entry.id   40bbde6c518c3fb59c87e48bd21609ca
#
_cell.length_a   1.000
_cell.length_b   1.000
_cell.length_c   1.000
_cell.angle_alpha   90.00
_cell.angle_beta   90.00
_cell.angle_gamma   90.00
#
_symmetry.space_group_name_H-M   'P 1'
#
loop_
_entity.id
_entity.type
_entity.pdbx_description
1 polymer ?
#
loop_
_entity_poly.entity_id
_entity_poly.type
_entity_poly.pdbx_seq_one_letter_code
_entity_poly.pdbx_strand_id
1 'polypeptide(L)'
;MKHITIKDIARHLSLSVSTVSRALINDKNIRQETKERVLETAKMLGYKPNPVATNLKYGHTNTVGVIVPEMLTPFASQVISGIQSVLYANGIKVIIAESDEDPNKERENLQTMERFMVDGIIICLCSYKENLDQYIRLQQAEMPMVFYDRIPYGMNVSQVIVDDYIKAFFLVEHLIREGYRHIVHLQGPDDVYNSVERARGYKDALAKFNIPFNKDRRSEERRVGKECRSRWSPYH
;
A
#
# COMPACT_ATOMS: atom_id res chain seq x y z
N MET A 1 0.04 4.67 -33.66
CA MET A 1 -0.62 3.40 -34.10
C MET A 1 -2.11 3.54 -33.88
N LYS A 2 -2.93 3.19 -34.89
CA LYS A 2 -4.40 3.24 -34.77
C LYS A 2 -4.83 2.04 -33.94
N HIS A 3 -5.40 2.28 -32.75
CA HIS A 3 -5.92 1.20 -31.91
C HIS A 3 -7.19 0.61 -32.54
N ILE A 4 -7.18 -0.69 -32.79
CA ILE A 4 -8.37 -1.43 -33.22
C ILE A 4 -9.39 -1.44 -32.09
N THR A 5 -10.62 -1.12 -32.39
CA THR A 5 -11.71 -1.00 -31.45
C THR A 5 -12.77 -2.11 -31.68
N ILE A 6 -13.64 -2.28 -30.71
CA ILE A 6 -14.81 -3.18 -30.81
C ILE A 6 -15.71 -2.82 -32.02
N LYS A 7 -15.75 -1.53 -32.38
CA LYS A 7 -16.49 -1.04 -33.56
C LYS A 7 -15.89 -1.52 -34.88
N ASP A 8 -14.59 -1.71 -34.95
CA ASP A 8 -13.91 -2.18 -36.16
C ASP A 8 -14.19 -3.68 -36.35
N ILE A 9 -14.21 -4.50 -35.28
CA ILE A 9 -14.64 -5.90 -35.33
C ILE A 9 -16.10 -6.00 -35.77
N ALA A 10 -16.96 -5.18 -35.17
CA ALA A 10 -18.40 -5.15 -35.50
C ALA A 10 -18.64 -4.85 -36.99
N ARG A 11 -17.91 -3.86 -37.52
CA ARG A 11 -17.96 -3.49 -38.94
C ARG A 11 -17.46 -4.63 -39.85
N HIS A 12 -16.36 -5.27 -39.48
CA HIS A 12 -15.74 -6.38 -40.27
C HIS A 12 -16.69 -7.59 -40.36
N LEU A 13 -17.39 -7.89 -39.29
CA LEU A 13 -18.31 -9.05 -39.22
C LEU A 13 -19.77 -8.72 -39.56
N SER A 14 -20.09 -7.45 -39.84
CA SER A 14 -21.48 -6.97 -40.04
C SER A 14 -22.39 -7.31 -38.85
N LEU A 15 -21.82 -7.22 -37.62
CA LEU A 15 -22.53 -7.45 -36.37
C LEU A 15 -22.74 -6.14 -35.58
N SER A 16 -23.70 -6.13 -34.65
CA SER A 16 -23.83 -5.03 -33.73
C SER A 16 -22.66 -5.00 -32.72
N VAL A 17 -22.29 -3.80 -32.27
CA VAL A 17 -21.25 -3.61 -31.24
C VAL A 17 -21.59 -4.37 -29.97
N SER A 18 -22.89 -4.44 -29.61
CA SER A 18 -23.38 -5.18 -28.43
C SER A 18 -23.20 -6.70 -28.60
N THR A 19 -23.42 -7.24 -29.80
CA THR A 19 -23.20 -8.67 -30.11
C THR A 19 -21.72 -9.01 -29.98
N VAL A 20 -20.82 -8.19 -30.56
CA VAL A 20 -19.37 -8.39 -30.46
C VAL A 20 -18.91 -8.28 -28.99
N SER A 21 -19.41 -7.29 -28.25
CA SER A 21 -19.07 -7.13 -26.84
C SER A 21 -19.46 -8.35 -26.01
N ARG A 22 -20.66 -8.91 -26.22
CA ARG A 22 -21.14 -10.11 -25.53
C ARG A 22 -20.37 -11.37 -25.94
N ALA A 23 -20.04 -11.51 -27.22
CA ALA A 23 -19.24 -12.63 -27.71
C ALA A 23 -17.84 -12.65 -27.08
N LEU A 24 -17.17 -11.49 -26.96
CA LEU A 24 -15.85 -11.37 -26.36
C LEU A 24 -15.79 -11.77 -24.87
N ILE A 25 -16.92 -11.62 -24.14
CA ILE A 25 -17.03 -12.01 -22.73
C ILE A 25 -17.68 -13.39 -22.55
N ASN A 26 -17.82 -14.16 -23.61
CA ASN A 26 -18.41 -15.48 -23.60
C ASN A 26 -19.86 -15.54 -23.06
N ASP A 27 -20.67 -14.50 -23.33
CA ASP A 27 -22.07 -14.45 -22.89
C ASP A 27 -22.85 -15.66 -23.41
N LYS A 28 -23.63 -16.32 -22.53
CA LYS A 28 -24.41 -17.51 -22.84
C LYS A 28 -25.50 -17.31 -23.90
N ASN A 29 -25.94 -16.07 -24.10
CA ASN A 29 -26.96 -15.72 -25.08
C ASN A 29 -26.41 -15.55 -26.52
N ILE A 30 -25.09 -15.67 -26.72
CA ILE A 30 -24.47 -15.64 -28.04
C ILE A 30 -24.15 -17.05 -28.50
N ARG A 31 -24.52 -17.38 -29.74
CA ARG A 31 -24.23 -18.68 -30.36
C ARG A 31 -22.73 -18.93 -30.42
N GLN A 32 -22.34 -20.18 -30.22
CA GLN A 32 -20.93 -20.58 -30.18
C GLN A 32 -20.18 -20.22 -31.48
N GLU A 33 -20.77 -20.49 -32.63
CA GLU A 33 -20.21 -20.08 -33.93
C GLU A 33 -19.92 -18.58 -34.03
N THR A 34 -20.82 -17.74 -33.52
CA THR A 34 -20.62 -16.29 -33.51
C THR A 34 -19.48 -15.88 -32.59
N LYS A 35 -19.33 -16.52 -31.43
CA LYS A 35 -18.22 -16.29 -30.51
C LYS A 35 -16.88 -16.60 -31.16
N GLU A 36 -16.77 -17.75 -31.81
CA GLU A 36 -15.55 -18.20 -32.49
C GLU A 36 -15.16 -17.21 -33.60
N ARG A 37 -16.08 -16.83 -34.47
CA ARG A 37 -15.85 -15.83 -35.52
C ARG A 37 -15.38 -14.48 -34.95
N VAL A 38 -15.96 -14.04 -33.84
CA VAL A 38 -15.56 -12.79 -33.20
C VAL A 38 -14.15 -12.88 -32.61
N LEU A 39 -13.83 -13.99 -31.93
CA LEU A 39 -12.50 -14.20 -31.32
C LEU A 39 -11.41 -14.32 -32.39
N GLU A 40 -11.66 -15.04 -33.48
CA GLU A 40 -10.73 -15.15 -34.60
C GLU A 40 -10.48 -13.79 -35.25
N THR A 41 -11.55 -13.02 -35.53
CA THR A 41 -11.43 -11.68 -36.10
C THR A 41 -10.71 -10.73 -35.16
N ALA A 42 -10.98 -10.78 -33.85
CA ALA A 42 -10.28 -9.99 -32.84
C ALA A 42 -8.77 -10.29 -32.85
N LYS A 43 -8.40 -11.57 -32.93
CA LYS A 43 -7.01 -12.02 -33.03
C LYS A 43 -6.36 -11.56 -34.33
N MET A 44 -7.03 -11.73 -35.46
CA MET A 44 -6.55 -11.33 -36.80
C MET A 44 -6.30 -9.83 -36.90
N LEU A 45 -7.21 -9.00 -36.33
CA LEU A 45 -7.09 -7.55 -36.34
C LEU A 45 -6.13 -7.02 -35.26
N GLY A 46 -5.64 -7.86 -34.36
CA GLY A 46 -4.79 -7.44 -33.23
C GLY A 46 -5.58 -6.63 -32.19
N TYR A 47 -6.87 -6.88 -32.05
CA TYR A 47 -7.67 -6.22 -31.03
C TYR A 47 -7.21 -6.60 -29.62
N LYS A 48 -7.01 -5.59 -28.79
CA LYS A 48 -6.79 -5.75 -27.35
C LYS A 48 -7.93 -5.05 -26.61
N PRO A 49 -8.62 -5.73 -25.68
CA PRO A 49 -9.63 -5.07 -24.85
C PRO A 49 -9.05 -3.81 -24.22
N ASN A 50 -9.78 -2.71 -24.34
CA ASN A 50 -9.39 -1.49 -23.64
C ASN A 50 -9.75 -1.64 -22.16
N PRO A 51 -8.77 -1.70 -21.23
CA PRO A 51 -9.04 -1.85 -19.80
C PRO A 51 -9.96 -0.75 -19.27
N VAL A 52 -9.79 0.50 -19.72
CA VAL A 52 -10.61 1.63 -19.29
C VAL A 52 -12.09 1.43 -19.65
N ALA A 53 -12.36 0.98 -20.88
CA ALA A 53 -13.74 0.70 -21.32
C ALA A 53 -14.35 -0.51 -20.59
N THR A 54 -13.52 -1.49 -20.26
CA THR A 54 -13.94 -2.67 -19.50
C THR A 54 -14.24 -2.29 -18.05
N ASN A 55 -13.39 -1.51 -17.42
CA ASN A 55 -13.53 -1.02 -16.07
C ASN A 55 -14.78 -0.16 -15.89
N LEU A 56 -15.04 0.74 -16.86
CA LEU A 56 -16.27 1.57 -16.86
C LEU A 56 -17.55 0.72 -16.90
N LYS A 57 -17.50 -0.45 -17.55
CA LYS A 57 -18.64 -1.37 -17.65
C LYS A 57 -18.87 -2.20 -16.40
N TYR A 58 -17.80 -2.60 -15.73
CA TYR A 58 -17.87 -3.52 -14.58
C TYR A 58 -17.72 -2.81 -13.23
N GLY A 59 -17.36 -1.54 -13.21
CA GLY A 59 -17.21 -0.74 -12.00
C GLY A 59 -15.98 -1.11 -11.15
N HIS A 60 -15.06 -1.93 -11.68
CA HIS A 60 -13.80 -2.30 -11.00
C HIS A 60 -12.65 -2.46 -12.00
N THR A 61 -11.43 -2.22 -11.54
CA THR A 61 -10.22 -2.24 -12.36
C THR A 61 -9.38 -3.50 -12.16
N ASN A 62 -9.69 -4.31 -11.15
CA ASN A 62 -8.84 -5.37 -10.62
C ASN A 62 -7.42 -4.86 -10.35
N THR A 63 -7.33 -3.67 -9.76
CA THR A 63 -6.06 -3.02 -9.46
C THR A 63 -6.11 -2.44 -8.05
N VAL A 64 -5.08 -2.72 -7.25
CA VAL A 64 -4.90 -2.18 -5.89
C VAL A 64 -3.67 -1.29 -5.87
N GLY A 65 -3.79 -0.12 -5.27
CA GLY A 65 -2.68 0.76 -4.97
C GLY A 65 -1.95 0.32 -3.69
N VAL A 66 -0.62 0.40 -3.69
CA VAL A 66 0.20 0.20 -2.49
C VAL A 66 1.08 1.43 -2.32
N ILE A 67 0.91 2.14 -1.22
CA ILE A 67 1.71 3.34 -0.90
C ILE A 67 2.61 3.00 0.29
N VAL A 68 3.91 3.27 0.12
CA VAL A 68 4.94 2.97 1.13
C VAL A 68 5.83 4.20 1.35
N PRO A 69 6.34 4.40 2.59
CA PRO A 69 7.28 5.50 2.86
C PRO A 69 8.63 5.30 2.16
N GLU A 70 9.14 4.07 2.16
CA GLU A 70 10.43 3.70 1.59
C GLU A 70 10.38 2.24 1.11
N MET A 71 10.86 1.95 -0.11
CA MET A 71 10.89 0.59 -0.67
C MET A 71 12.17 -0.19 -0.39
N LEU A 72 13.26 0.50 -0.07
CA LEU A 72 14.59 -0.12 0.01
C LEU A 72 14.87 -0.85 1.33
N THR A 73 13.97 -0.79 2.30
CA THR A 73 14.13 -1.55 3.55
C THR A 73 13.77 -3.02 3.36
N PRO A 74 14.46 -3.96 4.04
CA PRO A 74 14.09 -5.38 4.00
C PRO A 74 12.64 -5.62 4.44
N PHE A 75 12.12 -4.83 5.39
CA PHE A 75 10.75 -4.91 5.85
C PHE A 75 9.76 -4.55 4.73
N ALA A 76 9.92 -3.37 4.12
CA ALA A 76 9.03 -2.92 3.06
C ALA A 76 9.03 -3.87 1.86
N SER A 77 10.20 -4.34 1.42
CA SER A 77 10.33 -5.26 0.29
C SER A 77 9.64 -6.61 0.55
N GLN A 78 9.72 -7.15 1.77
CA GLN A 78 9.03 -8.38 2.14
C GLN A 78 7.51 -8.20 2.21
N VAL A 79 7.02 -7.09 2.78
CA VAL A 79 5.60 -6.78 2.82
C VAL A 79 5.04 -6.62 1.40
N ILE A 80 5.71 -5.85 0.54
CA ILE A 80 5.33 -5.67 -0.87
C ILE A 80 5.27 -7.02 -1.58
N SER A 81 6.27 -7.88 -1.40
CA SER A 81 6.30 -9.22 -1.98
C SER A 81 5.12 -10.07 -1.52
N GLY A 82 4.79 -10.03 -0.22
CA GLY A 82 3.63 -10.72 0.33
C GLY A 82 2.31 -10.23 -0.26
N ILE A 83 2.11 -8.91 -0.33
CA ILE A 83 0.94 -8.28 -0.94
C ILE A 83 0.80 -8.71 -2.41
N GLN A 84 1.88 -8.61 -3.19
CA GLN A 84 1.87 -8.99 -4.60
C GLN A 84 1.53 -10.47 -4.78
N SER A 85 2.11 -11.36 -3.98
CA SER A 85 1.85 -12.80 -4.06
C SER A 85 0.36 -13.13 -3.91
N VAL A 86 -0.30 -12.52 -2.91
CA VAL A 86 -1.74 -12.73 -2.67
C VAL A 86 -2.59 -12.13 -3.78
N LEU A 87 -2.31 -10.89 -4.18
CA LEU A 87 -3.12 -10.19 -5.16
C LEU A 87 -2.99 -10.81 -6.56
N TYR A 88 -1.79 -11.20 -6.98
CA TYR A 88 -1.59 -11.89 -8.27
C TYR A 88 -2.30 -13.24 -8.34
N ALA A 89 -2.28 -14.00 -7.24
CA ALA A 89 -3.01 -15.28 -7.18
C ALA A 89 -4.53 -15.10 -7.39
N ASN A 90 -5.06 -13.90 -7.09
CA ASN A 90 -6.45 -13.53 -7.28
C ASN A 90 -6.71 -12.70 -8.57
N GLY A 91 -5.74 -12.59 -9.47
CA GLY A 91 -5.87 -11.85 -10.73
C GLY A 91 -5.90 -10.33 -10.56
N ILE A 92 -5.49 -9.81 -9.40
CA ILE A 92 -5.47 -8.37 -9.07
C ILE A 92 -4.08 -7.82 -9.36
N LYS A 93 -4.01 -6.70 -10.06
CA LYS A 93 -2.78 -5.96 -10.35
C LYS A 93 -2.41 -5.06 -9.18
N VAL A 94 -1.12 -4.74 -9.05
CA VAL A 94 -0.61 -3.85 -8.00
C VAL A 94 0.09 -2.66 -8.65
N ILE A 95 -0.27 -1.46 -8.21
CA ILE A 95 0.46 -0.22 -8.49
C ILE A 95 1.15 0.18 -7.20
N ILE A 96 2.48 0.28 -7.21
CA ILE A 96 3.26 0.66 -6.04
C ILE A 96 3.74 2.09 -6.21
N ALA A 97 3.59 2.90 -5.17
CA ALA A 97 4.09 4.27 -5.10
C ALA A 97 4.87 4.48 -3.79
N GLU A 98 6.01 5.11 -3.90
CA GLU A 98 6.86 5.49 -2.77
C GLU A 98 6.67 6.97 -2.44
N SER A 99 6.56 7.28 -1.15
CA SER A 99 6.41 8.66 -0.68
C SER A 99 7.72 9.28 -0.18
N ASP A 100 8.79 8.49 -0.06
CA ASP A 100 10.12 8.97 0.39
C ASP A 100 10.04 9.75 1.74
N GLU A 101 9.21 9.23 2.67
CA GLU A 101 8.92 9.86 3.98
C GLU A 101 8.40 11.30 3.88
N ASP A 102 7.84 11.71 2.72
CA ASP A 102 7.29 13.05 2.48
C ASP A 102 5.76 12.99 2.41
N PRO A 103 5.04 13.64 3.36
CA PRO A 103 3.58 13.68 3.35
C PRO A 103 2.98 14.34 2.09
N ASN A 104 3.70 15.26 1.43
CA ASN A 104 3.20 15.86 0.18
C ASN A 104 3.22 14.85 -0.96
N LYS A 105 4.30 14.06 -1.08
CA LYS A 105 4.37 12.97 -2.05
C LYS A 105 3.33 11.88 -1.76
N GLU A 106 3.09 11.58 -0.48
CA GLU A 106 2.03 10.65 -0.08
C GLU A 106 0.65 11.15 -0.55
N ARG A 107 0.35 12.45 -0.37
CA ARG A 107 -0.87 13.10 -0.86
C ARG A 107 -0.99 13.02 -2.39
N GLU A 108 0.07 13.27 -3.13
CA GLU A 108 0.10 13.15 -4.60
C GLU A 108 -0.11 11.71 -5.04
N ASN A 109 0.47 10.75 -4.33
CA ASN A 109 0.29 9.32 -4.58
C ASN A 109 -1.17 8.90 -4.38
N LEU A 110 -1.83 9.35 -3.31
CA LEU A 110 -3.26 9.10 -3.06
C LEU A 110 -4.12 9.63 -4.22
N GLN A 111 -3.88 10.88 -4.66
CA GLN A 111 -4.58 11.47 -5.81
C GLN A 111 -4.32 10.70 -7.10
N THR A 112 -3.13 10.17 -7.26
CA THR A 112 -2.76 9.35 -8.42
C THR A 112 -3.51 8.04 -8.42
N MET A 113 -3.62 7.34 -7.27
CA MET A 113 -4.41 6.12 -7.14
C MET A 113 -5.89 6.36 -7.48
N GLU A 114 -6.46 7.49 -7.03
CA GLU A 114 -7.82 7.86 -7.41
C GLU A 114 -7.98 8.07 -8.94
N ARG A 115 -7.04 8.77 -9.58
CA ARG A 115 -7.05 8.99 -11.05
C ARG A 115 -6.96 7.67 -11.82
N PHE A 116 -6.20 6.71 -11.31
CA PHE A 116 -6.12 5.36 -11.88
C PHE A 116 -7.33 4.50 -11.52
N MET A 117 -8.27 5.02 -10.71
CA MET A 117 -9.47 4.31 -10.30
C MET A 117 -9.15 2.93 -9.71
N VAL A 118 -8.16 2.86 -8.81
CA VAL A 118 -7.84 1.60 -8.12
C VAL A 118 -9.04 1.15 -7.27
N ASP A 119 -9.22 -0.15 -7.11
CA ASP A 119 -10.35 -0.73 -6.36
C ASP A 119 -10.15 -0.68 -4.84
N GLY A 120 -8.94 -0.33 -4.40
CA GLY A 120 -8.60 -0.15 -3.01
C GLY A 120 -7.13 0.23 -2.84
N ILE A 121 -6.76 0.65 -1.63
CA ILE A 121 -5.41 1.12 -1.33
C ILE A 121 -4.90 0.45 -0.06
N ILE A 122 -3.66 -0.05 -0.10
CA ILE A 122 -2.91 -0.54 1.05
C ILE A 122 -1.83 0.49 1.36
N ILE A 123 -1.76 0.96 2.61
CA ILE A 123 -0.96 2.14 2.96
C ILE A 123 -0.11 1.88 4.20
N CYS A 124 1.18 2.21 4.12
CA CYS A 124 2.01 2.51 5.26
C CYS A 124 2.30 4.01 5.27
N LEU A 125 1.92 4.71 6.33
CA LEU A 125 1.96 6.17 6.39
C LEU A 125 3.37 6.73 6.55
N CYS A 126 3.61 7.94 6.05
CA CYS A 126 4.75 8.75 6.44
C CYS A 126 4.58 9.30 7.86
N SER A 127 3.41 9.87 8.16
CA SER A 127 3.08 10.47 9.46
C SER A 127 1.64 10.14 9.85
N TYR A 128 1.40 9.82 11.13
CA TYR A 128 0.06 9.48 11.61
C TYR A 128 -0.85 10.70 11.80
N LYS A 129 -0.33 11.92 11.66
CA LYS A 129 -1.06 13.20 11.82
C LYS A 129 -1.34 13.90 10.49
N GLU A 130 -0.52 13.64 9.50
CA GLU A 130 -0.62 14.29 8.20
C GLU A 130 -1.64 13.57 7.30
N ASN A 131 -2.15 14.28 6.30
CA ASN A 131 -3.08 13.76 5.30
C ASN A 131 -4.40 13.16 5.84
N LEU A 132 -4.75 13.36 7.12
CA LEU A 132 -5.99 12.85 7.72
C LEU A 132 -7.24 13.30 6.95
N ASP A 133 -7.25 14.54 6.45
CA ASP A 133 -8.30 15.08 5.60
C ASP A 133 -8.53 14.25 4.33
N GLN A 134 -7.45 13.80 3.70
CA GLN A 134 -7.51 12.95 2.51
C GLN A 134 -8.06 11.56 2.84
N TYR A 135 -7.59 10.93 3.91
CA TYR A 135 -8.06 9.61 4.32
C TYR A 135 -9.54 9.65 4.71
N ILE A 136 -9.98 10.68 5.45
CA ILE A 136 -11.39 10.87 5.79
C ILE A 136 -12.24 11.04 4.52
N ARG A 137 -11.78 11.84 3.57
CA ARG A 137 -12.47 12.03 2.29
C ARG A 137 -12.58 10.74 1.49
N LEU A 138 -11.50 9.95 1.41
CA LEU A 138 -11.49 8.65 0.73
C LEU A 138 -12.42 7.66 1.42
N GLN A 139 -12.44 7.64 2.76
CA GLN A 139 -13.34 6.80 3.54
C GLN A 139 -14.82 7.18 3.30
N GLN A 140 -15.15 8.48 3.24
CA GLN A 140 -16.48 8.96 2.92
C GLN A 140 -16.90 8.63 1.46
N ALA A 141 -15.93 8.53 0.56
CA ALA A 141 -16.13 8.06 -0.81
C ALA A 141 -16.18 6.52 -0.92
N GLU A 142 -16.23 5.81 0.20
CA GLU A 142 -16.27 4.34 0.29
C GLU A 142 -15.06 3.65 -0.39
N MET A 143 -13.92 4.34 -0.52
CA MET A 143 -12.68 3.74 -1.01
C MET A 143 -12.17 2.71 -0.01
N PRO A 144 -12.04 1.43 -0.37
CA PRO A 144 -11.46 0.44 0.51
C PRO A 144 -10.00 0.76 0.83
N MET A 145 -9.69 0.93 2.12
CA MET A 145 -8.34 1.20 2.59
C MET A 145 -7.92 0.23 3.69
N VAL A 146 -6.69 -0.25 3.61
CA VAL A 146 -6.04 -1.03 4.66
C VAL A 146 -4.73 -0.36 5.02
N PHE A 147 -4.56 -0.03 6.28
CA PHE A 147 -3.32 0.51 6.79
C PHE A 147 -2.47 -0.60 7.43
N TYR A 148 -1.16 -0.52 7.31
CA TYR A 148 -0.27 -1.46 7.97
C TYR A 148 0.93 -0.76 8.59
N ASP A 149 1.47 -1.36 9.65
CA ASP A 149 2.61 -0.86 10.43
C ASP A 149 2.34 0.53 11.04
N ARG A 150 2.14 1.55 10.24
CA ARG A 150 1.82 2.92 10.65
C ARG A 150 0.37 3.25 10.29
N ILE A 151 -0.39 3.72 11.28
CA ILE A 151 -1.84 3.96 11.17
C ILE A 151 -2.20 5.41 11.43
N PRO A 152 -3.30 5.93 10.83
CA PRO A 152 -3.74 7.30 11.04
C PRO A 152 -4.33 7.49 12.44
N TYR A 153 -4.06 8.65 13.02
CA TYR A 153 -4.55 8.98 14.36
C TYR A 153 -6.07 9.15 14.39
N GLY A 154 -6.72 8.48 15.36
CA GLY A 154 -8.14 8.67 15.65
C GLY A 154 -9.13 8.19 14.59
N MET A 155 -8.69 7.49 13.55
CA MET A 155 -9.57 6.93 12.53
C MET A 155 -9.91 5.47 12.81
N ASN A 156 -11.19 5.11 12.58
CA ASN A 156 -11.60 3.71 12.55
C ASN A 156 -11.38 3.14 11.15
N VAL A 157 -10.32 2.35 11.00
CA VAL A 157 -9.88 1.82 9.70
C VAL A 157 -9.50 0.35 9.81
N SER A 158 -9.54 -0.36 8.67
CA SER A 158 -8.93 -1.70 8.59
C SER A 158 -7.41 -1.58 8.71
N GLN A 159 -6.82 -2.34 9.64
CA GLN A 159 -5.40 -2.21 9.93
C GLN A 159 -4.72 -3.55 10.23
N VAL A 160 -3.44 -3.64 9.85
CA VAL A 160 -2.56 -4.77 10.17
C VAL A 160 -1.35 -4.22 10.91
N ILE A 161 -1.31 -4.40 12.21
CA ILE A 161 -0.27 -3.84 13.08
C ILE A 161 0.32 -4.90 14.02
N VAL A 162 1.49 -4.61 14.52
CA VAL A 162 2.09 -5.26 15.70
C VAL A 162 1.78 -4.38 16.92
N ASP A 163 1.55 -4.96 18.07
CA ASP A 163 1.44 -4.20 19.32
C ASP A 163 2.83 -3.74 19.77
N ASP A 164 3.26 -2.60 19.23
CA ASP A 164 4.57 -2.02 19.46
C ASP A 164 4.79 -1.64 20.92
N TYR A 165 3.74 -1.20 21.62
CA TYR A 165 3.78 -0.90 23.05
C TYR A 165 4.13 -2.14 23.86
N ILE A 166 3.34 -3.19 23.70
CA ILE A 166 3.52 -4.45 24.46
C ILE A 166 4.87 -5.09 24.13
N LYS A 167 5.28 -5.10 22.87
CA LYS A 167 6.57 -5.70 22.48
C LYS A 167 7.76 -4.92 23.02
N ALA A 168 7.73 -3.60 22.98
CA ALA A 168 8.75 -2.77 23.61
C ALA A 168 8.79 -2.92 25.11
N PHE A 169 7.61 -2.95 25.77
CA PHE A 169 7.50 -3.19 27.19
C PHE A 169 8.14 -4.51 27.61
N PHE A 170 7.80 -5.61 26.96
CA PHE A 170 8.36 -6.93 27.28
C PHE A 170 9.87 -7.04 27.00
N LEU A 171 10.35 -6.40 25.93
CA LEU A 171 11.78 -6.34 25.64
C LEU A 171 12.55 -5.67 26.78
N VAL A 172 12.07 -4.52 27.24
CA VAL A 172 12.69 -3.77 28.34
C VAL A 172 12.56 -4.53 29.66
N GLU A 173 11.40 -5.11 29.95
CA GLU A 173 11.20 -6.00 31.11
C GLU A 173 12.21 -7.16 31.11
N HIS A 174 12.42 -7.81 29.94
CA HIS A 174 13.40 -8.88 29.82
C HIS A 174 14.80 -8.38 30.17
N LEU A 175 15.25 -7.25 29.60
CA LEU A 175 16.56 -6.69 29.94
C LEU A 175 16.72 -6.39 31.44
N ILE A 176 15.66 -5.86 32.08
CA ILE A 176 15.66 -5.58 33.51
C ILE A 176 15.78 -6.88 34.34
N ARG A 177 15.08 -7.94 33.93
CA ARG A 177 15.15 -9.26 34.59
C ARG A 177 16.52 -9.93 34.45
N GLU A 178 17.21 -9.70 33.32
CA GLU A 178 18.62 -10.13 33.09
C GLU A 178 19.64 -9.28 33.89
N GLY A 179 19.16 -8.32 34.71
CA GLY A 179 20.01 -7.51 35.58
C GLY A 179 20.46 -6.17 35.06
N TYR A 180 20.12 -5.81 33.81
CA TYR A 180 20.45 -4.49 33.26
C TYR A 180 19.65 -3.37 33.92
N ARG A 181 20.34 -2.27 34.30
CA ARG A 181 19.73 -1.10 34.95
C ARG A 181 19.97 0.20 34.14
N HIS A 182 20.87 0.17 33.18
CA HIS A 182 21.21 1.30 32.32
C HIS A 182 20.79 1.00 30.88
N ILE A 183 19.49 1.10 30.63
CA ILE A 183 18.89 0.80 29.33
C ILE A 183 18.69 2.11 28.58
N VAL A 184 19.13 2.16 27.33
CA VAL A 184 18.96 3.32 26.43
C VAL A 184 17.94 2.98 25.36
N HIS A 185 17.01 3.88 25.06
CA HIS A 185 16.06 3.77 23.99
C HIS A 185 16.40 4.75 22.86
N LEU A 186 16.72 4.23 21.68
CA LEU A 186 16.83 5.04 20.46
C LEU A 186 15.44 5.17 19.86
N GLN A 187 14.86 6.36 19.98
CA GLN A 187 13.51 6.63 19.53
C GLN A 187 13.54 7.22 18.12
N GLY A 188 12.67 6.71 17.24
CA GLY A 188 12.36 7.33 15.97
C GLY A 188 11.51 8.62 16.11
N PRO A 189 11.10 9.24 15.00
CA PRO A 189 10.32 10.49 15.01
C PRO A 189 9.02 10.41 15.82
N ASP A 190 8.63 11.51 16.46
CA ASP A 190 7.43 11.60 17.30
C ASP A 190 6.12 11.67 16.46
N ASP A 191 6.20 11.79 15.14
CA ASP A 191 5.11 11.76 14.20
C ASP A 191 4.89 10.39 13.55
N VAL A 192 5.60 9.36 14.03
CA VAL A 192 5.47 7.97 13.61
C VAL A 192 4.85 7.16 14.75
N TYR A 193 3.66 6.60 14.51
CA TYR A 193 2.85 5.91 15.52
C TYR A 193 3.61 4.84 16.31
N ASN A 194 4.26 3.91 15.63
CA ASN A 194 4.99 2.82 16.26
C ASN A 194 6.20 3.32 17.08
N SER A 195 6.84 4.41 16.69
CA SER A 195 7.91 5.05 17.47
C SER A 195 7.40 5.56 18.83
N VAL A 196 6.24 6.22 18.82
CA VAL A 196 5.60 6.73 20.05
C VAL A 196 5.19 5.58 20.98
N GLU A 197 4.59 4.53 20.43
CA GLU A 197 4.14 3.38 21.21
C GLU A 197 5.32 2.59 21.82
N ARG A 198 6.40 2.40 21.08
CA ARG A 198 7.64 1.79 21.60
C ARG A 198 8.25 2.60 22.73
N ALA A 199 8.30 3.93 22.59
CA ALA A 199 8.79 4.81 23.65
C ALA A 199 7.90 4.78 24.90
N ARG A 200 6.58 4.65 24.73
CA ARG A 200 5.65 4.47 25.84
C ARG A 200 5.90 3.15 26.56
N GLY A 201 6.00 2.04 25.83
CA GLY A 201 6.32 0.73 26.39
C GLY A 201 7.64 0.70 27.16
N TYR A 202 8.69 1.37 26.63
CA TYR A 202 9.97 1.53 27.32
C TYR A 202 9.81 2.25 28.67
N LYS A 203 9.13 3.41 28.69
CA LYS A 203 8.93 4.19 29.91
C LYS A 203 8.13 3.42 30.98
N ASP A 204 7.06 2.78 30.57
CA ASP A 204 6.17 2.06 31.48
C ASP A 204 6.84 0.81 32.06
N ALA A 205 7.70 0.13 31.28
CA ALA A 205 8.51 -0.95 31.78
C ALA A 205 9.53 -0.48 32.85
N LEU A 206 10.22 0.63 32.64
CA LEU A 206 11.11 1.21 33.64
C LEU A 206 10.33 1.56 34.92
N ALA A 207 9.16 2.21 34.77
CA ALA A 207 8.32 2.61 35.89
C ALA A 207 7.84 1.40 36.72
N LYS A 208 7.43 0.31 36.07
CA LYS A 208 7.04 -0.95 36.72
C LYS A 208 8.12 -1.52 37.66
N PHE A 209 9.37 -1.34 37.30
CA PHE A 209 10.52 -1.84 38.09
C PHE A 209 11.20 -0.75 38.93
N ASN A 210 10.55 0.39 39.14
CA ASN A 210 11.05 1.55 39.89
C ASN A 210 12.44 2.05 39.41
N ILE A 211 12.72 1.95 38.13
CA ILE A 211 13.91 2.51 37.50
C ILE A 211 13.56 3.92 37.01
N PRO A 212 14.25 4.97 37.47
CA PRO A 212 13.94 6.34 37.08
C PRO A 212 14.20 6.54 35.58
N PHE A 213 13.19 7.12 34.90
CA PHE A 213 13.34 7.53 33.51
C PHE A 213 14.24 8.75 33.44
N ASN A 214 15.33 8.66 32.69
CA ASN A 214 16.24 9.78 32.41
C ASN A 214 16.10 10.18 30.95
N LYS A 215 15.81 11.47 30.69
CA LYS A 215 15.70 12.02 29.32
C LYS A 215 16.99 11.88 28.52
N ASP A 216 18.15 11.96 29.16
CA ASP A 216 19.46 11.82 28.51
C ASP A 216 19.74 10.41 27.97
N ARG A 217 18.94 9.42 28.42
CA ARG A 217 18.97 8.04 27.92
C ARG A 217 17.97 7.77 26.80
N ARG A 218 17.26 8.80 26.38
CA ARG A 218 16.41 8.83 25.21
C ARG A 218 17.13 9.61 24.12
N SER A 219 17.75 8.94 23.19
CA SER A 219 18.29 9.57 21.99
C SER A 219 17.19 9.62 20.95
N GLU A 220 16.88 10.82 20.45
CA GLU A 220 16.08 10.95 19.25
C GLU A 220 16.98 10.61 18.06
N GLU A 221 16.57 9.64 17.25
CA GLU A 221 17.21 9.39 15.99
C GLU A 221 16.92 10.61 15.08
N ARG A 222 17.84 11.56 15.05
CA ARG A 222 17.81 12.57 13.99
C ARG A 222 17.90 11.81 12.68
N ARG A 223 16.99 12.07 11.76
CA ARG A 223 17.18 11.70 10.36
C ARG A 223 18.52 12.25 9.93
N VAL A 224 19.53 11.41 10.02
CA VAL A 224 20.83 11.72 9.49
C VAL A 224 20.61 11.69 7.99
N GLY A 225 20.73 12.84 7.33
CA GLY A 225 20.55 12.95 5.89
C GLY A 225 21.39 11.91 5.16
N LYS A 226 21.05 11.64 3.91
CA LYS A 226 21.74 10.65 3.04
C LYS A 226 23.28 10.73 3.08
N GLU A 227 23.83 11.83 3.58
CA GLU A 227 25.26 12.11 3.75
C GLU A 227 25.97 11.26 4.81
N CYS A 228 25.28 10.71 5.79
CA CYS A 228 25.91 9.85 6.80
C CYS A 228 26.09 8.40 6.37
N ARG A 229 25.41 7.93 5.32
CA ARG A 229 25.62 6.58 4.78
C ARG A 229 27.01 6.37 4.16
N SER A 230 27.71 7.44 3.78
CA SER A 230 29.05 7.38 3.19
C SER A 230 30.20 7.27 4.21
N ARG A 231 29.95 7.49 5.51
CA ARG A 231 30.98 7.44 6.56
C ARG A 231 31.10 6.09 7.27
N TRP A 232 30.17 5.17 7.03
CA TRP A 232 30.24 3.81 7.56
C TRP A 232 30.64 2.81 6.47
N SER A 233 31.75 3.08 5.79
CA SER A 233 32.43 2.05 5.01
C SER A 233 33.23 1.17 5.97
N PRO A 234 33.06 -0.18 5.94
CA PRO A 234 33.84 -1.07 6.80
C PRO A 234 35.31 -1.21 6.37
N TYR A 235 35.80 -0.35 5.47
CA TYR A 235 37.18 -0.34 5.00
C TYR A 235 37.81 1.05 5.23
N HIS A 236 38.21 1.30 6.48
CA HIS A 236 39.34 2.13 6.86
C HIS A 236 40.01 1.49 8.08
#